data_dac7ef5cc097ea50f56a1306cbe6ea28
#
_entry.id   dac7ef5cc097ea50f56a1306cbe6ea28
#
_cell.length_a   1.000
_cell.length_b   1.000
_cell.length_c   1.000
_cell.angle_alpha   90.00
_cell.angle_beta   90.00
_cell.angle_gamma   90.00
#
_symmetry.space_group_name_H-M   'P 1'
#
loop_
_entity.id
_entity.type
_entity.pdbx_description
1 polymer ?
#
loop_
_entity_poly.entity_id
_entity_poly.type
_entity_poly.pdbx_seq_one_letter_code
_entity_poly.pdbx_strand_id
1 'polypeptide(L)' 'MRKCEVMKVIDHYSPRGCGNGLCPGIIVTDRNTVIIQGRVLPKDDKAQLTVPGHEDLVEIPREVFDDLLGQFLRR' A
#
# COMPACT_ATOMS: atom_id res chain seq x y z
N MET A 1 -16.82 0.95 26.58
CA MET A 1 -15.80 1.10 25.68
C MET A 1 -16.10 0.32 24.43
N ARG A 2 -15.69 0.77 23.33
CA ARG A 2 -15.95 0.10 22.19
C ARG A 2 -14.77 -0.64 21.75
N LYS A 3 -14.94 -1.77 21.24
CA LYS A 3 -13.82 -2.49 20.83
C LYS A 3 -13.33 -1.97 19.52
N CYS A 4 -12.11 -2.23 19.24
CA CYS A 4 -11.52 -1.87 18.00
C CYS A 4 -12.22 -2.58 16.90
N GLU A 5 -12.68 -1.85 15.95
CA GLU A 5 -13.33 -2.46 14.82
C GLU A 5 -12.32 -2.77 13.77
N VAL A 6 -12.50 -3.90 13.13
CA VAL A 6 -11.66 -4.26 12.01
C VAL A 6 -12.04 -3.37 10.84
N MET A 7 -11.06 -2.80 10.18
CA MET A 7 -11.33 -1.96 9.04
C MET A 7 -11.90 -2.81 7.91
N LYS A 8 -12.64 -2.18 7.02
CA LYS A 8 -13.18 -2.84 5.86
C LYS A 8 -12.55 -2.26 4.61
N VAL A 9 -12.25 -3.12 3.65
CA VAL A 9 -11.71 -2.68 2.37
C VAL A 9 -12.88 -2.24 1.50
N ILE A 10 -12.84 -1.01 1.01
CA ILE A 10 -13.88 -0.53 0.14
C ILE A 10 -13.42 -0.43 -1.30
N ASP A 11 -12.13 -0.47 -1.56
CA ASP A 11 -11.64 -0.47 -2.93
C ASP A 11 -10.23 -1.01 -2.97
N HIS A 12 -9.82 -1.51 -4.12
CA HIS A 12 -8.51 -2.11 -4.26
C HIS A 12 -8.03 -1.89 -5.70
N TYR A 13 -6.87 -1.29 -5.85
CA TYR A 13 -6.29 -1.03 -7.16
C TYR A 13 -5.04 -1.88 -7.34
N SER A 14 -4.98 -2.64 -8.42
CA SER A 14 -3.84 -3.49 -8.75
C SER A 14 -3.28 -3.11 -10.10
N PRO A 15 -2.01 -3.41 -10.36
CA PRO A 15 -1.46 -3.12 -11.69
C PRO A 15 -2.14 -3.98 -12.73
N ARG A 16 -2.14 -3.50 -13.96
CA ARG A 16 -2.73 -4.24 -15.05
C ARG A 16 -2.10 -5.60 -15.21
N GLY A 17 -2.90 -6.59 -15.53
CA GLY A 17 -2.39 -7.91 -15.72
C GLY A 17 -2.15 -8.70 -14.46
N CYS A 18 -2.45 -8.13 -13.31
CA CYS A 18 -2.26 -8.80 -12.06
C CYS A 18 -3.57 -8.92 -11.34
N GLY A 19 -4.06 -10.12 -11.15
CA GLY A 19 -5.36 -10.30 -10.53
C GLY A 19 -5.38 -11.30 -9.39
N ASN A 20 -4.21 -11.73 -8.92
CA ASN A 20 -4.20 -12.75 -7.89
C ASN A 20 -3.89 -12.22 -6.50
N GLY A 21 -3.79 -10.92 -6.33
CA GLY A 21 -3.56 -10.34 -5.02
C GLY A 21 -2.14 -10.43 -4.52
N LEU A 22 -1.23 -10.94 -5.34
CA LEU A 22 0.16 -11.07 -4.94
C LEU A 22 1.01 -9.90 -5.40
N CYS A 23 0.41 -8.95 -6.07
CA CYS A 23 1.15 -7.81 -6.63
C CYS A 23 0.98 -6.60 -5.76
N PRO A 24 1.88 -5.62 -5.89
CA PRO A 24 1.70 -4.37 -5.17
C PRO A 24 0.35 -3.74 -5.50
N GLY A 25 -0.14 -2.93 -4.62
CA GLY A 25 -1.44 -2.32 -4.87
C GLY A 25 -1.77 -1.22 -3.88
N ILE A 26 -2.90 -0.58 -4.12
CA ILE A 26 -3.44 0.44 -3.23
C ILE A 26 -4.79 -0.06 -2.73
N ILE A 27 -4.96 -0.05 -1.44
CA ILE A 27 -6.18 -0.53 -0.81
C ILE A 27 -6.82 0.63 -0.06
N VAL A 28 -8.08 0.90 -0.36
CA VAL A 28 -8.80 1.99 0.30
C VAL A 28 -9.67 1.39 1.38
N THR A 29 -9.64 1.98 2.56
CA THR A 29 -10.36 1.44 3.71
C THR A 29 -11.52 2.34 4.10
N ASP A 30 -12.38 1.83 4.95
CA ASP A 30 -13.50 2.60 5.46
C ASP A 30 -13.13 3.51 6.63
N ARG A 31 -11.84 3.57 6.95
CA ARG A 31 -11.35 4.48 7.99
C ARG A 31 -10.78 5.76 7.40
N ASN A 32 -11.06 6.00 6.14
CA ASN A 32 -10.50 7.15 5.45
C ASN A 32 -8.98 7.08 5.38
N THR A 33 -8.46 5.88 5.17
CA THR A 33 -7.03 5.65 5.02
C THR A 33 -6.77 4.84 3.76
N VAL A 34 -5.52 4.84 3.35
CA VAL A 34 -5.08 4.10 2.19
C VAL A 34 -3.93 3.21 2.63
N ILE A 35 -3.98 1.96 2.26
CA ILE A 35 -2.91 1.03 2.56
C ILE A 35 -2.14 0.77 1.27
N ILE A 36 -0.82 0.84 1.34
CA ILE A 36 0.02 0.58 0.19
C ILE A 36 0.65 -0.78 0.38
N GLN A 37 0.42 -1.68 -0.56
CA GLN A 37 1.00 -3.00 -0.52
C GLN A 37 2.24 -3.03 -1.40
N GLY A 38 3.36 -3.42 -0.84
CA GLY A 38 4.61 -3.48 -1.56
C GLY A 38 5.56 -4.42 -0.85
N ARG A 39 6.79 -4.48 -1.32
CA ARG A 39 7.78 -5.34 -0.71
C ARG A 39 8.41 -4.64 0.48
N VAL A 40 8.58 -5.36 1.57
CA VAL A 40 9.19 -4.79 2.76
C VAL A 40 10.64 -4.43 2.46
N LEU A 41 11.03 -3.24 2.87
CA LEU A 41 12.37 -2.75 2.61
C LEU A 41 13.38 -3.50 3.48
N PRO A 42 14.49 -4.00 2.91
CA PRO A 42 15.50 -4.66 3.72
C PRO A 42 16.10 -3.71 4.74
N LYS A 43 16.62 -4.29 5.81
CA LYS A 43 17.16 -3.52 6.90
C LYS A 43 18.28 -2.57 6.47
N ASP A 44 19.18 -3.05 5.61
CA ASP A 44 20.29 -2.22 5.17
C ASP A 44 19.82 -1.03 4.35
N ASP A 45 18.82 -1.25 3.52
CA ASP A 45 18.28 -0.16 2.73
C ASP A 45 17.54 0.83 3.63
N LYS A 46 16.83 0.32 4.61
CA LYS A 46 16.06 1.14 5.51
C LYS A 46 16.96 2.00 6.39
N ALA A 47 18.19 1.57 6.62
CA ALA A 47 19.12 2.31 7.45
C ALA A 47 19.50 3.66 6.88
N GLN A 48 19.26 3.87 5.58
CA GLN A 48 19.55 5.14 4.94
C GLN A 48 18.46 6.17 5.17
N LEU A 49 17.36 5.75 5.80
CA LEU A 49 16.21 6.62 5.98
C LEU A 49 15.84 6.69 7.45
N THR A 50 15.17 7.75 7.83
CA THR A 50 14.73 7.91 9.21
C THR A 50 13.30 7.41 9.32
N VAL A 51 13.10 6.35 10.09
CA VAL A 51 11.78 5.74 10.23
C VAL A 51 11.45 5.60 11.71
N PRO A 52 10.36 6.23 12.18
CA PRO A 52 9.95 6.07 13.56
C PRO A 52 9.64 4.62 13.88
N GLY A 53 9.75 4.25 15.16
CA GLY A 53 9.58 2.86 15.53
C GLY A 53 8.22 2.26 15.26
N HIS A 54 7.20 3.11 15.13
CA HIS A 54 5.84 2.63 14.87
C HIS A 54 5.47 2.66 13.39
N GLU A 55 6.45 2.93 12.50
CA GLU A 55 6.21 2.95 11.07
C GLU A 55 7.17 2.03 10.35
N ASP A 56 6.84 1.71 9.13
CA ASP A 56 7.70 0.89 8.31
C ASP A 56 7.60 1.37 6.87
N LEU A 57 8.44 0.81 6.02
CA LEU A 57 8.53 1.22 4.64
C LEU A 57 8.35 0.02 3.71
N VAL A 58 7.73 0.28 2.56
CA VAL A 58 7.64 -0.73 1.51
C VAL A 58 8.09 -0.08 0.21
N GLU A 59 8.55 -0.89 -0.72
CA GLU A 59 8.94 -0.36 -2.02
C GLU A 59 8.12 -0.99 -3.11
N ILE A 60 7.85 -0.20 -4.14
CA ILE A 60 7.07 -0.62 -5.30
C ILE A 60 7.84 -0.20 -6.54
N PRO A 61 7.92 -1.04 -7.56
CA PRO A 61 8.56 -0.61 -8.80
C PRO A 61 7.92 0.67 -9.33
N ARG A 62 8.73 1.57 -9.86
CA ARG A 62 8.25 2.86 -10.31
C ARG A 62 7.13 2.73 -11.33
N GLU A 63 7.26 1.81 -12.27
CA GLU A 63 6.23 1.67 -13.29
C GLU A 63 4.92 1.17 -12.72
N VAL A 64 4.98 0.33 -11.68
CA VAL A 64 3.76 -0.13 -11.02
C VAL A 64 3.11 1.05 -10.28
N PHE A 65 3.93 1.84 -9.62
CA PHE A 65 3.42 3.01 -8.92
C PHE A 65 2.72 3.96 -9.88
N ASP A 66 3.32 4.20 -11.05
CA ASP A 66 2.73 5.11 -12.03
C ASP A 66 1.39 4.57 -12.52
N ASP A 67 1.29 3.26 -12.73
CA ASP A 67 0.05 2.65 -13.17
C ASP A 67 -1.04 2.80 -12.10
N LEU A 68 -0.69 2.50 -10.86
CA LEU A 68 -1.65 2.59 -9.76
C LEU A 68 -2.10 4.02 -9.55
N LEU A 69 -1.17 4.96 -9.63
CA LEU A 69 -1.52 6.36 -9.46
C LEU A 69 -2.48 6.81 -10.55
N GLY A 70 -2.24 6.39 -11.79
CA GLY A 70 -3.13 6.72 -12.87
C GLY A 70 -4.54 6.18 -12.65
N GLN A 71 -4.63 4.93 -12.20
CA GLN A 71 -5.93 4.33 -11.91
C GLN A 71 -6.65 5.08 -10.80
N PHE A 72 -5.91 5.40 -9.73
CA PHE A 72 -6.51 6.08 -8.60
C PHE A 72 -7.01 7.47 -8.99
N LEU A 73 -6.27 8.19 -9.80
CA LEU A 73 -6.66 9.54 -10.22
C LEU A 73 -7.82 9.54 -11.20
N ARG A 74 -8.02 8.44 -11.90
CA ARG A 74 -9.12 8.37 -12.87
C ARG A 74 -10.40 7.77 -12.29
N ARG A 75 -10.39 7.36 -11.06
CA ARG A 75 -11.55 6.73 -10.46
C ARG A 75 -12.73 7.69 -10.31
#